data_5cec6ff257d858852d52328414f49112
#
_entry.id   5cec6ff257d858852d52328414f49112
#
_cell.length_a   1.000
_cell.length_b   1.000
_cell.length_c   1.000
_cell.angle_alpha   90.00
_cell.angle_beta   90.00
_cell.angle_gamma   90.00
#
_symmetry.space_group_name_H-M   'P 1'
#
loop_
_entity.id
_entity.type
_entity.pdbx_description
1 polymer ?
#
loop_
_entity_poly.entity_id
_entity_poly.type
_entity_poly.pdbx_seq_one_letter_code
_entity_poly.pdbx_strand_id
1 'polypeptide(L)'
;FITLSNIGDVVLTSPTLLTLIKQYKNAKIDVVGDSRSKILFTHCPMINGFYEKDKTKGLLGTISLIRALRKNQYDIAVDLRSDGLLYFIRAKKKFHKVRNNDVHSVVKHLQSIKELSIPHPAIWIGKKNEIEARKILPKQYDKILAIGLGANSSHKIWPAKNYAALCAMLKSSFTLVVLVGNKKDNQFTEHFKKFFD
;
A
#
# COMPACT_ATOMS: atom_id res chain seq x y z
N PHE A 1 -0.50 -13.78 5.40
CA PHE A 1 -0.25 -13.00 4.18
C PHE A 1 1.06 -12.25 4.32
N ILE A 2 2.08 -12.59 3.53
CA ILE A 2 3.41 -11.96 3.56
C ILE A 2 3.48 -10.96 2.41
N THR A 3 3.53 -9.66 2.75
CA THR A 3 3.54 -8.56 1.79
C THR A 3 4.92 -7.94 1.59
N LEU A 4 5.03 -6.96 0.73
CA LEU A 4 6.26 -6.26 0.34
C LEU A 4 6.69 -5.22 1.38
N SER A 5 7.79 -4.50 1.12
CA SER A 5 8.36 -3.55 2.10
C SER A 5 7.99 -2.10 1.82
N ASN A 6 7.95 -1.70 0.54
CA ASN A 6 7.64 -0.32 0.18
C ASN A 6 6.13 -0.10 0.16
N ILE A 7 5.65 1.03 0.66
CA ILE A 7 4.22 1.36 0.77
C ILE A 7 3.50 1.20 -0.58
N GLY A 8 4.06 1.73 -1.67
CA GLY A 8 3.47 1.61 -3.00
C GLY A 8 3.35 0.15 -3.46
N ASP A 9 4.40 -0.64 -3.25
CA ASP A 9 4.38 -2.07 -3.60
C ASP A 9 3.35 -2.83 -2.75
N VAL A 10 3.18 -2.46 -1.48
CA VAL A 10 2.17 -3.05 -0.58
C VAL A 10 0.76 -2.74 -1.07
N VAL A 11 0.48 -1.52 -1.52
CA VAL A 11 -0.82 -1.18 -2.13
C VAL A 11 -1.10 -2.07 -3.33
N LEU A 12 -0.10 -2.40 -4.16
CA LEU A 12 -0.26 -3.32 -5.29
C LEU A 12 -0.51 -4.79 -4.88
N THR A 13 -0.30 -5.15 -3.61
CA THR A 13 -0.69 -6.47 -3.08
C THR A 13 -2.13 -6.51 -2.56
N SER A 14 -2.77 -5.35 -2.37
CA SER A 14 -4.13 -5.29 -1.81
C SER A 14 -5.20 -5.99 -2.65
N PRO A 15 -5.15 -6.03 -4.00
CA PRO A 15 -6.08 -6.84 -4.80
C PRO A 15 -6.04 -8.33 -4.43
N THR A 16 -4.84 -8.89 -4.20
CA THR A 16 -4.69 -10.28 -3.77
C THR A 16 -5.30 -10.50 -2.39
N LEU A 17 -5.09 -9.58 -1.45
CA LEU A 17 -5.70 -9.65 -0.13
C LEU A 17 -7.22 -9.52 -0.20
N LEU A 18 -7.76 -8.61 -1.01
CA LEU A 18 -9.20 -8.46 -1.23
C LEU A 18 -9.83 -9.73 -1.81
N THR A 19 -9.16 -10.37 -2.75
CA THR A 19 -9.62 -11.65 -3.31
C THR A 19 -9.71 -12.72 -2.22
N LEU A 20 -8.68 -12.84 -1.38
CA LEU A 20 -8.70 -13.79 -0.25
C LEU A 20 -9.83 -13.47 0.73
N ILE A 21 -10.06 -12.22 1.06
CA ILE A 21 -11.16 -11.78 1.93
C ILE A 21 -12.53 -12.16 1.33
N LYS A 22 -12.71 -11.98 0.03
CA LYS A 22 -13.96 -12.33 -0.66
C LYS A 22 -14.19 -13.85 -0.70
N GLN A 23 -13.13 -14.62 -0.94
CA GLN A 23 -13.19 -16.08 -0.99
C GLN A 23 -13.41 -16.70 0.40
N TYR A 24 -12.85 -16.09 1.45
CA TYR A 24 -12.85 -16.62 2.81
C TYR A 24 -13.45 -15.60 3.80
N LYS A 25 -14.76 -15.44 3.76
CA LYS A 25 -15.52 -14.38 4.48
C LYS A 25 -15.28 -14.32 5.99
N ASN A 26 -14.94 -15.46 6.63
CA ASN A 26 -14.72 -15.57 8.07
C ASN A 26 -13.22 -15.77 8.43
N ALA A 27 -12.31 -15.53 7.48
CA ALA A 27 -10.90 -15.72 7.74
C ALA A 27 -10.36 -14.68 8.73
N LYS A 28 -9.50 -15.15 9.63
CA LYS A 28 -8.63 -14.30 10.44
C LYS A 28 -7.29 -14.21 9.72
N ILE A 29 -6.88 -13.01 9.33
CA ILE A 29 -5.70 -12.81 8.50
C ILE A 29 -4.59 -12.19 9.32
N ASP A 30 -3.47 -12.90 9.42
CA ASP A 30 -2.22 -12.37 9.94
C ASP A 30 -1.39 -11.82 8.77
N VAL A 31 -0.93 -10.58 8.90
CA VAL A 31 -0.10 -9.92 7.90
C VAL A 31 1.34 -9.83 8.38
N VAL A 32 2.29 -10.18 7.51
CA VAL A 32 3.72 -9.95 7.73
C VAL A 32 4.18 -8.85 6.77
N GLY A 33 4.72 -7.78 7.28
CA GLY A 33 5.15 -6.63 6.48
C GLY A 33 6.18 -5.73 7.18
N ASP A 34 6.57 -4.67 6.52
CA ASP A 34 7.40 -3.60 7.09
C ASP A 34 6.53 -2.68 7.97
N SER A 35 7.09 -2.14 9.06
CA SER A 35 6.37 -1.25 10.00
C SER A 35 5.66 -0.09 9.32
N ARG A 36 6.27 0.49 8.29
CA ARG A 36 5.70 1.59 7.50
C ARG A 36 4.39 1.23 6.81
N SER A 37 4.21 -0.04 6.47
CA SER A 37 3.00 -0.51 5.80
C SER A 37 1.86 -0.87 6.75
N LYS A 38 2.09 -0.95 8.06
CA LYS A 38 1.10 -1.32 9.06
C LYS A 38 -0.17 -0.47 8.96
N ILE A 39 -0.01 0.84 8.70
CA ILE A 39 -1.14 1.78 8.60
C ILE A 39 -2.14 1.39 7.51
N LEU A 40 -1.71 0.75 6.42
CA LEU A 40 -2.58 0.31 5.33
C LEU A 40 -3.55 -0.81 5.73
N PHE A 41 -3.26 -1.51 6.82
CA PHE A 41 -4.03 -2.67 7.30
C PHE A 41 -4.80 -2.39 8.60
N THR A 42 -4.51 -1.27 9.28
CA THR A 42 -5.01 -0.97 10.63
C THR A 42 -6.53 -1.00 10.75
N HIS A 43 -7.24 -0.58 9.70
CA HIS A 43 -8.70 -0.51 9.70
C HIS A 43 -9.37 -1.64 8.91
N CYS A 44 -8.63 -2.65 8.47
CA CYS A 44 -9.21 -3.81 7.82
C CYS A 44 -9.79 -4.76 8.88
N PRO A 45 -11.11 -5.03 8.88
CA PRO A 45 -11.75 -5.82 9.93
C PRO A 45 -11.32 -7.30 9.94
N MET A 46 -10.76 -7.80 8.85
CA MET A 46 -10.31 -9.18 8.71
C MET A 46 -8.88 -9.41 9.22
N ILE A 47 -8.14 -8.33 9.50
CA ILE A 47 -6.78 -8.45 10.03
C ILE A 47 -6.81 -8.76 11.51
N ASN A 48 -6.31 -9.96 11.86
CA ASN A 48 -6.19 -10.44 13.22
C ASN A 48 -4.88 -9.97 13.89
N GLY A 49 -3.77 -9.98 13.12
CA GLY A 49 -2.47 -9.59 13.63
C GLY A 49 -1.56 -9.02 12.56
N PHE A 50 -0.66 -8.12 12.95
CA PHE A 50 0.40 -7.60 12.09
C PHE A 50 1.75 -7.93 12.69
N TYR A 51 2.56 -8.70 11.97
CA TYR A 51 3.90 -9.12 12.34
C TYR A 51 4.91 -8.31 11.57
N GLU A 52 5.71 -7.54 12.28
CA GLU A 52 6.73 -6.71 11.67
C GLU A 52 7.94 -7.52 11.24
N LYS A 53 8.33 -7.39 9.96
CA LYS A 53 9.58 -7.88 9.44
C LYS A 53 10.60 -6.74 9.36
N ASP A 54 11.35 -6.56 10.44
CA ASP A 54 12.40 -5.57 10.54
C ASP A 54 13.72 -6.12 10.01
N LYS A 55 14.21 -5.51 8.93
CA LYS A 55 15.48 -5.91 8.31
C LYS A 55 16.70 -5.54 9.17
N THR A 56 16.58 -4.54 10.03
CA THR A 56 17.69 -4.09 10.89
C THR A 56 18.05 -5.09 11.98
N LYS A 57 17.07 -5.93 12.37
CA LYS A 57 17.24 -6.99 13.39
C LYS A 57 17.94 -8.25 12.87
N GLY A 58 18.33 -8.29 11.59
CA GLY A 58 19.09 -9.37 10.99
C GLY A 58 18.48 -10.77 11.19
N LEU A 59 19.34 -11.75 11.41
CA LEU A 59 18.94 -13.16 11.56
C LEU A 59 18.11 -13.40 12.83
N LEU A 60 18.48 -12.78 13.95
CA LEU A 60 17.76 -12.93 15.24
C LEU A 60 16.33 -12.43 15.12
N GLY A 61 16.11 -11.30 14.45
CA GLY A 61 14.76 -10.80 14.17
C GLY A 61 13.93 -11.76 13.30
N THR A 62 14.57 -12.39 12.32
CA THR A 62 13.92 -13.39 11.46
C THR A 62 13.52 -14.64 12.26
N ILE A 63 14.40 -15.14 13.12
CA ILE A 63 14.12 -16.31 13.99
C ILE A 63 12.96 -15.98 14.96
N SER A 64 12.99 -14.80 15.58
CA SER A 64 11.92 -14.34 16.46
C SER A 64 10.56 -14.27 15.73
N LEU A 65 10.53 -13.72 14.51
CA LEU A 65 9.36 -13.67 13.67
C LEU A 65 8.83 -15.07 13.33
N ILE A 66 9.72 -15.99 12.94
CA ILE A 66 9.35 -17.38 12.65
C ILE A 66 8.74 -18.04 13.89
N ARG A 67 9.34 -17.86 15.06
CA ARG A 67 8.82 -18.42 16.33
C ARG A 67 7.43 -17.85 16.64
N ALA A 68 7.22 -16.56 16.46
CA ALA A 68 5.92 -15.91 16.66
C ALA A 68 4.85 -16.48 15.72
N LEU A 69 5.14 -16.60 14.41
CA LEU A 69 4.23 -17.14 13.42
C LEU A 69 3.93 -18.64 13.64
N ARG A 70 4.90 -19.41 14.13
CA ARG A 70 4.73 -20.86 14.41
C ARG A 70 3.87 -21.18 15.62
N LYS A 71 3.46 -20.18 16.41
CA LYS A 71 2.45 -20.37 17.46
C LYS A 71 1.08 -20.68 16.87
N ASN A 72 0.85 -20.28 15.62
CA ASN A 72 -0.38 -20.53 14.88
C ASN A 72 -0.14 -21.62 13.83
N GLN A 73 -1.21 -22.36 13.50
CA GLN A 73 -1.29 -23.21 12.31
C GLN A 73 -2.22 -22.52 11.33
N TYR A 74 -1.73 -22.22 10.14
CA TYR A 74 -2.50 -21.54 9.11
C TYR A 74 -3.13 -22.55 8.15
N ASP A 75 -4.34 -22.25 7.67
CA ASP A 75 -4.91 -23.01 6.57
C ASP A 75 -4.25 -22.61 5.25
N ILE A 76 -4.00 -21.33 5.06
CA ILE A 76 -3.40 -20.77 3.86
C ILE A 76 -2.28 -19.78 4.23
N ALA A 77 -1.14 -19.90 3.59
CA ALA A 77 -0.06 -18.92 3.65
C ALA A 77 0.28 -18.45 2.23
N VAL A 78 0.31 -17.14 2.04
CA VAL A 78 0.63 -16.49 0.77
C VAL A 78 1.88 -15.63 0.95
N ASP A 79 2.91 -15.85 0.15
CA ASP A 79 4.15 -15.08 0.16
C ASP A 79 4.35 -14.37 -1.18
N LEU A 80 4.15 -13.05 -1.17
CA LEU A 80 4.39 -12.18 -2.32
C LEU A 80 5.80 -11.55 -2.31
N ARG A 81 6.60 -11.82 -1.27
CA ARG A 81 7.93 -11.26 -1.08
C ARG A 81 9.05 -12.17 -1.58
N SER A 82 8.90 -13.49 -1.40
CA SER A 82 9.87 -14.54 -1.82
C SER A 82 11.23 -14.46 -1.11
N ASP A 83 11.21 -14.25 0.21
CA ASP A 83 12.43 -14.21 1.02
C ASP A 83 12.64 -15.46 1.89
N GLY A 84 11.97 -16.55 1.54
CA GLY A 84 12.14 -17.85 2.17
C GLY A 84 11.35 -18.05 3.46
N LEU A 85 10.67 -17.03 3.99
CA LEU A 85 9.91 -17.11 5.25
C LEU A 85 8.81 -18.18 5.20
N LEU A 86 8.16 -18.36 4.04
CA LEU A 86 7.09 -19.31 3.84
C LEU A 86 7.48 -20.77 4.11
N TYR A 87 8.74 -21.14 3.90
CA TYR A 87 9.21 -22.50 4.19
C TYR A 87 9.16 -22.85 5.68
N PHE A 88 9.30 -21.85 6.54
CA PHE A 88 9.32 -22.02 7.99
C PHE A 88 7.96 -21.88 8.66
N ILE A 89 6.91 -21.45 7.92
CA ILE A 89 5.55 -21.28 8.45
C ILE A 89 4.77 -22.59 8.34
N ARG A 90 4.00 -22.91 9.38
CA ARG A 90 3.07 -24.05 9.40
C ARG A 90 1.78 -23.65 8.67
N ALA A 91 1.57 -24.19 7.46
CA ALA A 91 0.37 -23.93 6.68
C ALA A 91 -0.01 -25.16 5.83
N LYS A 92 -1.32 -25.42 5.71
CA LYS A 92 -1.85 -26.54 4.89
C LYS A 92 -1.65 -26.27 3.40
N LYS A 93 -1.92 -25.04 2.95
CA LYS A 93 -1.69 -24.59 1.57
C LYS A 93 -0.69 -23.43 1.57
N LYS A 94 0.25 -23.46 0.65
CA LYS A 94 1.29 -22.43 0.50
C LYS A 94 1.29 -21.92 -0.93
N PHE A 95 1.14 -20.61 -1.08
CA PHE A 95 1.21 -19.91 -2.34
C PHE A 95 2.46 -19.05 -2.40
N HIS A 96 3.31 -19.32 -3.37
CA HIS A 96 4.55 -18.59 -3.60
C HIS A 96 4.37 -17.53 -4.69
N LYS A 97 5.12 -16.46 -4.60
CA LYS A 97 5.18 -15.43 -5.63
C LYS A 97 5.54 -16.03 -6.99
N VAL A 98 4.71 -15.75 -7.98
CA VAL A 98 5.01 -16.06 -9.38
C VAL A 98 6.11 -15.12 -9.88
N ARG A 99 7.10 -15.67 -10.57
CA ARG A 99 8.17 -14.94 -11.26
C ARG A 99 7.76 -14.75 -12.72
N ASN A 100 7.07 -13.69 -13.00
CA ASN A 100 6.73 -13.27 -14.36
C ASN A 100 7.00 -11.77 -14.48
N ASN A 101 7.93 -11.37 -15.33
CA ASN A 101 8.32 -9.97 -15.49
C ASN A 101 7.55 -9.25 -16.61
N ASP A 102 6.80 -10.00 -17.41
CA ASP A 102 6.09 -9.48 -18.59
C ASP A 102 4.70 -8.94 -18.27
N VAL A 103 4.27 -9.07 -17.00
CA VAL A 103 2.95 -8.62 -16.56
C VAL A 103 3.05 -7.60 -15.43
N HIS A 104 2.02 -6.76 -15.31
CA HIS A 104 1.91 -5.79 -14.22
C HIS A 104 1.95 -6.46 -12.85
N SER A 105 2.53 -5.80 -11.84
CA SER A 105 2.74 -6.37 -10.50
C SER A 105 1.46 -6.88 -9.85
N VAL A 106 0.32 -6.21 -10.02
CA VAL A 106 -0.99 -6.66 -9.52
C VAL A 106 -1.36 -8.01 -10.11
N VAL A 107 -1.23 -8.17 -11.44
CA VAL A 107 -1.53 -9.43 -12.13
C VAL A 107 -0.64 -10.55 -11.62
N LYS A 108 0.66 -10.28 -11.48
CA LYS A 108 1.65 -11.21 -10.93
C LYS A 108 1.26 -11.70 -9.52
N HIS A 109 0.81 -10.79 -8.66
CA HIS A 109 0.39 -11.14 -7.31
C HIS A 109 -0.88 -11.99 -7.29
N LEU A 110 -1.85 -11.70 -8.16
CA LEU A 110 -3.07 -12.49 -8.30
C LEU A 110 -2.79 -13.88 -8.89
N GLN A 111 -1.91 -13.98 -9.87
CA GLN A 111 -1.45 -15.27 -10.42
C GLN A 111 -0.83 -16.16 -9.32
N SER A 112 -0.20 -15.58 -8.30
CA SER A 112 0.37 -16.34 -7.17
C SER A 112 -0.69 -17.13 -6.41
N ILE A 113 -1.94 -16.67 -6.38
CA ILE A 113 -3.10 -17.38 -5.80
C ILE A 113 -4.02 -18.00 -6.85
N LYS A 114 -3.57 -18.08 -8.12
CA LYS A 114 -4.31 -18.62 -9.26
C LYS A 114 -5.60 -17.84 -9.56
N GLU A 115 -5.62 -16.54 -9.32
CA GLU A 115 -6.75 -15.66 -9.60
C GLU A 115 -6.54 -14.91 -10.92
N LEU A 116 -7.58 -14.80 -11.72
CA LEU A 116 -7.58 -14.13 -13.03
C LEU A 116 -8.32 -12.80 -13.01
N SER A 117 -9.27 -12.61 -12.11
CA SER A 117 -9.96 -11.33 -11.95
C SER A 117 -9.04 -10.29 -11.29
N ILE A 118 -9.09 -9.04 -11.74
CA ILE A 118 -8.21 -7.98 -11.26
C ILE A 118 -9.07 -6.94 -10.54
N PRO A 119 -9.29 -7.08 -9.21
CA PRO A 119 -9.94 -6.05 -8.45
C PRO A 119 -9.03 -4.81 -8.33
N HIS A 120 -9.65 -3.64 -8.19
CA HIS A 120 -8.90 -2.41 -7.94
C HIS A 120 -8.14 -2.49 -6.61
N PRO A 121 -6.93 -1.90 -6.54
CA PRO A 121 -6.24 -1.71 -5.27
C PRO A 121 -7.12 -0.94 -4.27
N ALA A 122 -7.08 -1.35 -3.02
CA ALA A 122 -7.84 -0.70 -1.96
C ALA A 122 -7.02 -0.60 -0.68
N ILE A 123 -7.37 0.39 0.12
CA ILE A 123 -6.89 0.59 1.48
C ILE A 123 -8.10 0.77 2.39
N TRP A 124 -7.93 0.47 3.66
CA TRP A 124 -8.98 0.62 4.67
C TRP A 124 -8.78 1.91 5.45
N ILE A 125 -9.75 2.81 5.36
CA ILE A 125 -9.73 4.11 6.03
C ILE A 125 -10.65 4.05 7.25
N GLY A 126 -10.14 4.46 8.41
CA GLY A 126 -10.93 4.53 9.63
C GLY A 126 -11.72 5.83 9.73
N LYS A 127 -12.85 5.81 10.45
CA LYS A 127 -13.68 7.00 10.70
C LYS A 127 -12.89 8.20 11.24
N LYS A 128 -11.90 7.97 12.10
CA LYS A 128 -11.04 9.02 12.62
C LYS A 128 -10.26 9.72 11.51
N ASN A 129 -9.70 8.96 10.57
CA ASN A 129 -8.96 9.51 9.44
C ASN A 129 -9.87 10.32 8.51
N GLU A 130 -11.10 9.87 8.28
CA GLU A 130 -12.11 10.62 7.51
C GLU A 130 -12.46 11.95 8.18
N ILE A 131 -12.66 11.94 9.50
CA ILE A 131 -12.95 13.14 10.28
C ILE A 131 -11.77 14.12 10.21
N GLU A 132 -10.53 13.64 10.33
CA GLU A 132 -9.33 14.48 10.23
C GLU A 132 -9.17 15.07 8.84
N ALA A 133 -9.39 14.27 7.79
CA ALA A 133 -9.36 14.77 6.41
C ALA A 133 -10.42 15.86 6.18
N ARG A 134 -11.63 15.66 6.70
CA ARG A 134 -12.73 16.66 6.59
C ARG A 134 -12.47 17.97 7.35
N LYS A 135 -11.62 17.96 8.38
CA LYS A 135 -11.18 19.19 9.06
C LYS A 135 -10.20 20.01 8.22
N ILE A 136 -9.38 19.31 7.42
CA ILE A 136 -8.37 19.94 6.56
C ILE A 136 -8.98 20.40 5.24
N LEU A 137 -9.92 19.60 4.69
CA LEU A 137 -10.55 19.88 3.40
C LEU A 137 -11.83 20.72 3.63
N PRO A 138 -11.89 21.95 3.12
CA PRO A 138 -13.07 22.80 3.25
C PRO A 138 -14.28 22.18 2.57
N LYS A 139 -15.44 22.18 3.25
CA LYS A 139 -16.68 21.53 2.78
C LYS A 139 -17.29 22.17 1.51
N GLN A 140 -16.95 23.42 1.23
CA GLN A 140 -17.48 24.17 0.10
C GLN A 140 -16.92 23.75 -1.27
N TYR A 141 -15.94 22.85 -1.30
CA TYR A 141 -15.33 22.41 -2.54
C TYR A 141 -15.80 21.02 -2.93
N ASP A 142 -16.52 20.93 -4.06
CA ASP A 142 -17.05 19.65 -4.56
C ASP A 142 -16.07 18.93 -5.46
N LYS A 143 -15.18 19.68 -6.13
CA LYS A 143 -14.23 19.14 -7.10
C LYS A 143 -12.79 19.45 -6.64
N ILE A 144 -12.13 18.45 -6.12
CA ILE A 144 -10.78 18.58 -5.55
C ILE A 144 -9.79 17.83 -6.43
N LEU A 145 -8.75 18.52 -6.89
CA LEU A 145 -7.59 17.93 -7.54
C LEU A 145 -6.49 17.70 -6.53
N ALA A 146 -6.16 16.44 -6.23
CA ALA A 146 -5.02 16.09 -5.38
C ALA A 146 -3.77 15.85 -6.22
N ILE A 147 -2.66 16.49 -5.88
CA ILE A 147 -1.38 16.40 -6.58
C ILE A 147 -0.27 15.97 -5.62
N GLY A 148 0.42 14.88 -5.94
CA GLY A 148 1.66 14.47 -5.27
C GLY A 148 2.86 15.00 -6.02
N LEU A 149 3.54 16.01 -5.47
CA LEU A 149 4.68 16.66 -6.12
C LEU A 149 6.01 15.92 -5.93
N GLY A 150 6.14 15.14 -4.85
CA GLY A 150 7.38 14.50 -4.45
C GLY A 150 7.51 13.04 -4.89
N ALA A 151 8.74 12.57 -4.95
CA ALA A 151 9.07 11.15 -5.11
C ALA A 151 10.39 10.82 -4.40
N ASN A 152 10.61 9.52 -4.12
CA ASN A 152 11.86 9.05 -3.50
C ASN A 152 13.09 9.14 -4.44
N SER A 153 12.90 9.39 -5.72
CA SER A 153 13.97 9.51 -6.71
C SER A 153 13.73 10.74 -7.56
N SER A 154 14.78 11.54 -7.79
CA SER A 154 14.71 12.77 -8.60
C SER A 154 14.21 12.51 -10.02
N HIS A 155 14.57 11.35 -10.60
CA HIS A 155 14.11 10.96 -11.94
C HIS A 155 12.59 10.72 -12.05
N LYS A 156 11.90 10.57 -10.92
CA LYS A 156 10.45 10.39 -10.85
C LYS A 156 9.67 11.67 -10.54
N ILE A 157 10.38 12.78 -10.31
CA ILE A 157 9.78 14.07 -9.98
C ILE A 157 9.46 14.80 -11.28
N TRP A 158 8.19 15.05 -11.52
CA TRP A 158 7.78 15.89 -12.62
C TRP A 158 7.99 17.38 -12.24
N PRO A 159 8.52 18.22 -13.13
CA PRO A 159 8.79 19.62 -12.80
C PRO A 159 7.54 20.37 -12.34
N ALA A 160 7.66 21.19 -11.30
CA ALA A 160 6.56 21.96 -10.72
C ALA A 160 5.81 22.83 -11.74
N LYS A 161 6.55 23.45 -12.69
CA LYS A 161 5.98 24.24 -13.78
C LYS A 161 5.01 23.43 -14.67
N ASN A 162 5.28 22.14 -14.86
CA ASN A 162 4.44 21.28 -15.69
C ASN A 162 3.14 20.92 -14.95
N TYR A 163 3.21 20.68 -13.62
CA TYR A 163 2.00 20.52 -12.79
C TYR A 163 1.14 21.78 -12.82
N ALA A 164 1.75 22.99 -12.72
CA ALA A 164 1.04 24.26 -12.80
C ALA A 164 0.36 24.43 -14.18
N ALA A 165 1.07 24.12 -15.27
CA ALA A 165 0.49 24.16 -16.61
C ALA A 165 -0.69 23.18 -16.74
N LEU A 166 -0.57 21.95 -16.22
CA LEU A 166 -1.68 20.97 -16.20
C LEU A 166 -2.88 21.51 -15.40
N CYS A 167 -2.65 22.12 -14.23
CA CYS A 167 -3.71 22.73 -13.47
C CYS A 167 -4.40 23.87 -14.23
N ALA A 168 -3.66 24.70 -14.93
CA ALA A 168 -4.23 25.76 -15.76
C ALA A 168 -5.12 25.19 -16.88
N MET A 169 -4.69 24.11 -17.54
CA MET A 169 -5.49 23.41 -18.56
C MET A 169 -6.79 22.79 -17.98
N LEU A 170 -6.75 22.31 -16.74
CA LEU A 170 -7.87 21.65 -16.08
C LEU A 170 -8.69 22.59 -15.19
N LYS A 171 -8.47 23.90 -15.23
CA LYS A 171 -9.07 24.89 -14.30
C LYS A 171 -10.59 24.82 -14.20
N SER A 172 -11.30 24.44 -15.26
CA SER A 172 -12.75 24.23 -15.25
C SER A 172 -13.21 22.91 -14.59
N SER A 173 -12.28 22.00 -14.34
CA SER A 173 -12.60 20.64 -13.86
C SER A 173 -12.50 20.49 -12.34
N PHE A 174 -11.92 21.48 -11.64
CA PHE A 174 -11.79 21.46 -10.17
C PHE A 174 -11.97 22.86 -9.58
N THR A 175 -12.25 22.92 -8.29
CA THR A 175 -12.43 24.16 -7.51
C THR A 175 -11.37 24.34 -6.42
N LEU A 176 -10.62 23.29 -6.13
CA LEU A 176 -9.52 23.31 -5.16
C LEU A 176 -8.40 22.38 -5.61
N VAL A 177 -7.16 22.84 -5.47
CA VAL A 177 -5.94 22.02 -5.59
C VAL A 177 -5.42 21.69 -4.20
N VAL A 178 -5.19 20.41 -3.92
CA VAL A 178 -4.58 19.94 -2.68
C VAL A 178 -3.23 19.29 -3.00
N LEU A 179 -2.17 19.84 -2.44
CA LEU A 179 -0.83 19.28 -2.58
C LEU A 179 -0.59 18.25 -1.47
N VAL A 180 -0.26 17.02 -1.86
CA VAL A 180 -0.03 15.90 -0.96
C VAL A 180 1.44 15.53 -0.99
N GLY A 181 2.06 15.39 0.19
CA GLY A 181 3.47 15.04 0.30
C GLY A 181 3.94 14.95 1.75
N ASN A 182 5.22 14.80 1.93
CA ASN A 182 5.88 14.84 3.22
C ASN A 182 6.70 16.12 3.40
N LYS A 183 7.30 16.34 4.58
CA LYS A 183 8.08 17.56 4.87
C LYS A 183 9.21 17.83 3.88
N LYS A 184 9.80 16.77 3.28
CA LYS A 184 10.88 16.93 2.29
C LYS A 184 10.35 17.49 0.96
N ASP A 185 9.06 17.33 0.70
CA ASP A 185 8.43 17.78 -0.54
C ASP A 185 8.05 19.27 -0.50
N ASN A 186 8.19 19.97 0.64
CA ASN A 186 7.87 21.40 0.78
C ASN A 186 8.59 22.26 -0.26
N GLN A 187 9.83 21.94 -0.61
CA GLN A 187 10.55 22.67 -1.66
C GLN A 187 9.83 22.64 -3.01
N PHE A 188 9.18 21.53 -3.35
CA PHE A 188 8.40 21.40 -4.59
C PHE A 188 7.08 22.17 -4.51
N THR A 189 6.48 22.23 -3.31
CA THR A 189 5.30 23.04 -3.03
C THR A 189 5.58 24.52 -3.26
N GLU A 190 6.68 25.04 -2.74
CA GLU A 190 7.07 26.44 -2.94
C GLU A 190 7.39 26.75 -4.41
N HIS A 191 8.00 25.79 -5.13
CA HIS A 191 8.20 25.96 -6.57
C HIS A 191 6.86 25.93 -7.34
N PHE A 192 5.92 25.05 -6.97
CA PHE A 192 4.60 25.02 -7.61
C PHE A 192 3.83 26.32 -7.44
N LYS A 193 3.80 26.89 -6.22
CA LYS A 193 3.14 28.16 -5.91
C LYS A 193 3.68 29.35 -6.73
N LYS A 194 4.92 29.30 -7.23
CA LYS A 194 5.47 30.34 -8.10
C LYS A 194 4.83 30.37 -9.49
N PHE A 195 4.21 29.29 -9.91
CA PHE A 195 3.64 29.13 -11.25
C PHE A 195 2.11 28.98 -11.25
N PHE A 196 1.52 28.78 -10.07
CA PHE A 196 0.08 28.55 -9.94
C PHE A 196 -0.44 29.21 -8.66
N ASP A 197 -1.29 30.24 -8.87
CA ASP A 197 -2.04 30.96 -7.83
C ASP A 197 -3.43 30.39 -7.64
#